data_94e9a0a378f7bea430937e71103d0854
#
_entry.id   94e9a0a378f7bea430937e71103d0854
#
_cell.length_a   1.000
_cell.length_b   1.000
_cell.length_c   1.000
_cell.angle_alpha   90.00
_cell.angle_beta   90.00
_cell.angle_gamma   90.00
#
_symmetry.space_group_name_H-M   'P 1'
#
loop_
_entity.id
_entity.type
_entity.pdbx_description
1 polymer ?
#
loop_
_entity_poly.entity_id
_entity_poly.type
_entity_poly.pdbx_seq_one_letter_code
_entity_poly.pdbx_strand_id
1 'polypeptide(L)'
;EIKAILSVFGQHAYNLNISSTKSMTGHCLGAAGVIETIACIQSVVHDMVPPTINHFTDDPEIDSNLNFTFNKAQNRTVRAALSNTFGFGGHNACVIVKKYVD
;
A
#
# COMPACT_ATOMS: atom_id res chain seq x y z
N GLU A 1 11.99 0.46 -1.50
CA GLU A 1 10.85 0.10 -0.65
C GLU A 1 10.59 -1.42 -0.65
N ILE A 2 10.50 -2.08 -1.82
CA ILE A 2 10.21 -3.52 -1.93
C ILE A 2 11.18 -4.38 -1.13
N LYS A 3 12.48 -4.10 -1.22
CA LYS A 3 13.49 -4.81 -0.42
C LYS A 3 13.24 -4.67 1.09
N ALA A 4 12.81 -3.50 1.53
CA ALA A 4 12.47 -3.27 2.94
C ALA A 4 11.23 -4.08 3.37
N ILE A 5 10.20 -4.11 2.52
CA ILE A 5 8.99 -4.92 2.76
C ILE A 5 9.35 -6.41 2.89
N LEU A 6 10.17 -6.93 1.98
CA LEU A 6 10.64 -8.31 2.05
C LEU A 6 11.49 -8.59 3.29
N SER A 7 12.34 -7.63 3.69
CA SER A 7 13.16 -7.76 4.88
C SER A 7 12.34 -7.82 6.17
N VAL A 8 11.28 -7.01 6.26
CA VAL A 8 10.43 -6.93 7.46
C VAL A 8 9.44 -8.10 7.53
N PHE A 9 8.78 -8.42 6.42
CA PHE A 9 7.68 -9.38 6.41
C PHE A 9 8.11 -10.79 5.98
N GLY A 10 9.28 -10.96 5.36
CA GLY A 10 9.75 -12.26 4.89
C GLY A 10 8.74 -12.91 3.95
N GLN A 11 8.44 -14.17 4.17
CA GLN A 11 7.47 -14.92 3.36
C GLN A 11 6.04 -14.36 3.45
N HIS A 12 5.70 -13.69 4.55
CA HIS A 12 4.38 -13.05 4.69
C HIS A 12 4.15 -11.92 3.67
N ALA A 13 5.22 -11.34 3.12
CA ALA A 13 5.12 -10.31 2.09
C ALA A 13 4.30 -10.77 0.88
N TYR A 14 4.35 -12.06 0.54
CA TYR A 14 3.60 -12.64 -0.58
C TYR A 14 2.09 -12.77 -0.31
N ASN A 15 1.66 -12.59 0.93
CA ASN A 15 0.26 -12.56 1.32
C ASN A 15 -0.30 -11.14 1.46
N LEU A 16 0.55 -10.13 1.27
CA LEU A 16 0.15 -8.72 1.33
C LEU A 16 -0.36 -8.24 -0.03
N ASN A 17 -1.28 -7.29 0.00
CA ASN A 17 -1.49 -6.39 -1.12
C ASN A 17 -0.62 -5.15 -0.93
N ILE A 18 0.11 -4.78 -1.95
CA ILE A 18 0.90 -3.55 -2.00
C ILE A 18 0.24 -2.64 -3.02
N SER A 19 0.03 -1.38 -2.68
CA SER A 19 -0.63 -0.43 -3.58
C SER A 19 -0.08 0.97 -3.36
N SER A 20 -0.03 1.76 -4.43
CA SER A 20 0.23 3.19 -4.37
C SER A 20 -0.95 3.95 -4.97
N THR A 21 -1.74 4.57 -4.11
CA THR A 21 -2.89 5.39 -4.52
C THR A 21 -2.48 6.69 -5.23
N LYS A 22 -1.20 7.06 -5.16
CA LYS A 22 -0.66 8.20 -5.93
C LYS A 22 -0.84 8.04 -7.43
N SER A 23 -0.95 6.81 -7.92
CA SER A 23 -1.24 6.54 -9.33
C SER A 23 -2.61 7.10 -9.76
N MET A 24 -3.55 7.26 -8.83
CA MET A 24 -4.90 7.81 -9.06
C MET A 24 -5.04 9.26 -8.60
N THR A 25 -4.45 9.62 -7.47
CA THR A 25 -4.64 10.94 -6.83
C THR A 25 -3.51 11.92 -7.15
N GLY A 26 -2.38 11.45 -7.62
CA GLY A 26 -1.15 12.23 -7.69
C GLY A 26 -0.48 12.38 -6.31
N HIS A 27 0.68 13.00 -6.31
CA HIS A 27 1.42 13.27 -5.08
C HIS A 27 0.96 14.61 -4.50
N CYS A 28 0.19 14.56 -3.41
CA CYS A 28 -0.38 15.75 -2.78
C CYS A 28 0.54 16.39 -1.73
N LEU A 29 1.85 16.16 -1.81
CA LEU A 29 2.87 16.76 -0.93
C LEU A 29 2.50 16.63 0.57
N GLY A 30 2.32 17.73 1.28
CA GLY A 30 1.98 17.73 2.69
C GLY A 30 0.66 17.06 3.04
N ALA A 31 -0.27 16.94 2.10
CA ALA A 31 -1.54 16.24 2.29
C ALA A 31 -1.47 14.75 1.95
N ALA A 32 -0.39 14.26 1.34
CA ALA A 32 -0.29 12.89 0.85
C ALA A 32 -0.49 11.86 1.98
N GLY A 33 0.16 12.04 3.11
CA GLY A 33 0.06 11.11 4.24
C GLY A 33 -1.36 10.99 4.80
N VAL A 34 -2.11 12.09 4.86
CA VAL A 34 -3.50 12.09 5.31
C VAL A 34 -4.40 11.37 4.30
N ILE A 35 -4.26 11.69 3.01
CA ILE A 35 -5.05 11.06 1.94
C ILE A 35 -4.81 9.54 1.92
N GLU A 36 -3.57 9.11 2.03
CA GLU A 36 -3.19 7.70 2.04
C GLU A 36 -3.69 6.99 3.31
N THR A 37 -3.67 7.65 4.46
CA THR A 37 -4.25 7.12 5.70
C THR A 37 -5.76 6.94 5.57
N ILE A 38 -6.46 7.88 4.95
CA ILE A 38 -7.90 7.75 4.67
C ILE A 38 -8.15 6.55 3.74
N ALA A 39 -7.33 6.36 2.71
CA ALA A 39 -7.43 5.20 1.83
C ALA A 39 -7.25 3.88 2.59
N CYS A 40 -6.29 3.83 3.54
CA CYS A 40 -6.11 2.67 4.42
C CYS A 40 -7.34 2.40 5.28
N ILE A 41 -7.94 3.44 5.87
CA ILE A 41 -9.17 3.33 6.67
C ILE A 41 -10.31 2.78 5.80
N GLN A 42 -10.50 3.33 4.62
CA GLN A 42 -11.56 2.88 3.70
C GLN A 42 -11.33 1.42 3.26
N SER A 43 -10.08 1.03 3.04
CA SER A 43 -9.75 -0.37 2.70
C SER A 43 -10.14 -1.32 3.83
N VAL A 44 -9.89 -0.95 5.08
CA VAL A 44 -10.26 -1.74 6.27
C VAL A 44 -11.78 -1.80 6.45
N VAL A 45 -12.48 -0.69 6.21
CA VAL A 45 -13.95 -0.61 6.37
C VAL A 45 -14.67 -1.42 5.31
N HIS A 46 -14.22 -1.34 4.04
CA HIS A 46 -14.92 -1.91 2.90
C HIS A 46 -14.36 -3.24 2.40
N ASP A 47 -13.31 -3.77 3.03
CA ASP A 47 -12.63 -5.01 2.60
C ASP A 47 -12.23 -4.97 1.11
N MET A 48 -11.67 -3.84 0.69
CA MET A 48 -11.24 -3.61 -0.68
C MET A 48 -9.90 -2.90 -0.72
N VAL A 49 -8.98 -3.39 -1.54
CA VAL A 49 -7.66 -2.77 -1.73
C VAL A 49 -7.69 -1.94 -3.01
N PRO A 50 -7.39 -0.63 -2.93
CA PRO A 50 -7.31 0.22 -4.11
C PRO A 50 -6.14 -0.18 -5.01
N PRO A 51 -6.25 0.00 -6.33
CA PRO A 51 -5.20 -0.40 -7.25
C PRO A 51 -4.07 0.61 -7.36
N THR A 52 -2.92 0.13 -7.83
CA THR A 52 -1.92 0.93 -8.52
C THR A 52 -2.23 0.87 -10.00
N ILE A 53 -2.70 1.97 -10.58
CA ILE A 53 -3.09 2.01 -12.00
C ILE A 53 -1.91 2.45 -12.89
N ASN A 54 -2.10 2.37 -14.21
CA ASN A 54 -1.12 2.73 -15.24
C ASN A 54 0.12 1.81 -15.25
N HIS A 55 -0.05 0.56 -14.86
CA HIS A 55 0.98 -0.46 -15.00
C HIS A 55 0.82 -1.18 -16.33
N PHE A 56 1.88 -1.24 -17.14
CA PHE A 56 1.88 -1.85 -18.47
C PHE A 56 2.95 -2.92 -18.65
N THR A 57 4.05 -2.81 -17.91
CA THR A 57 5.21 -3.70 -18.07
C THR A 57 5.83 -3.97 -16.71
N ASP A 58 6.09 -5.26 -16.43
CA ASP A 58 6.73 -5.68 -15.20
C ASP A 58 8.23 -5.31 -15.20
N ASP A 59 8.73 -4.93 -14.04
CA ASP A 59 10.16 -4.76 -13.80
C ASP A 59 10.77 -6.15 -13.53
N PRO A 60 11.74 -6.59 -14.37
CA PRO A 60 12.34 -7.92 -14.21
C PRO A 60 13.16 -8.08 -12.91
N GLU A 61 13.54 -6.99 -12.26
CA GLU A 61 14.25 -7.03 -10.98
C GLU A 61 13.34 -7.23 -9.77
N ILE A 62 12.01 -7.19 -9.98
CA ILE A 62 11.02 -7.34 -8.92
C ILE A 62 10.34 -8.69 -9.05
N ASP A 63 10.20 -9.39 -7.93
CA ASP A 63 9.52 -10.69 -7.90
C ASP A 63 8.04 -10.52 -8.27
N SER A 64 7.64 -11.12 -9.39
CA SER A 64 6.27 -11.06 -9.92
C SER A 64 5.24 -11.81 -9.06
N ASN A 65 5.68 -12.59 -8.07
CA ASN A 65 4.77 -13.26 -7.13
C ASN A 65 4.28 -12.33 -6.02
N LEU A 66 4.87 -11.14 -5.88
CA LEU A 66 4.33 -10.09 -5.02
C LEU A 66 3.07 -9.49 -5.65
N ASN A 67 2.07 -9.21 -4.84
CA ASN A 67 0.81 -8.64 -5.31
C ASN A 67 0.82 -7.11 -5.15
N PHE A 68 1.09 -6.41 -6.24
CA PHE A 68 1.08 -4.94 -6.29
C PHE A 68 -0.30 -4.35 -6.58
N THR A 69 -1.33 -5.16 -6.64
CA THR A 69 -2.71 -4.72 -6.90
C THR A 69 -2.81 -3.88 -8.20
N PHE A 70 -2.15 -4.35 -9.25
CA PHE A 70 -2.06 -3.58 -10.50
C PHE A 70 -3.40 -3.44 -11.22
N ASN A 71 -3.71 -2.22 -11.62
CA ASN A 71 -4.77 -1.80 -12.53
C ASN A 71 -6.22 -2.04 -12.06
N LYS A 72 -6.47 -2.97 -11.14
CA LYS A 72 -7.81 -3.27 -10.63
C LYS A 72 -7.80 -3.40 -9.13
N ALA A 73 -8.83 -2.83 -8.48
CA ALA A 73 -9.07 -3.04 -7.07
C ALA A 73 -9.31 -4.54 -6.78
N GLN A 74 -8.89 -4.97 -5.61
CA GLN A 74 -9.06 -6.36 -5.17
C GLN A 74 -9.89 -6.42 -3.90
N ASN A 75 -10.92 -7.26 -3.92
CA ASN A 75 -11.70 -7.57 -2.73
C ASN A 75 -10.95 -8.61 -1.89
N ARG A 76 -10.79 -8.32 -0.63
CA ARG A 76 -10.27 -9.26 0.37
C ARG A 76 -10.63 -8.77 1.76
N THR A 77 -10.64 -9.66 2.74
CA THR A 77 -10.73 -9.24 4.14
C THR A 77 -9.48 -8.46 4.51
N VAL A 78 -9.64 -7.18 4.82
CA VAL A 78 -8.55 -6.29 5.24
C VAL A 78 -8.64 -6.07 6.73
N ARG A 79 -7.83 -6.79 7.52
CA ARG A 79 -7.82 -6.67 8.97
C ARG A 79 -7.01 -5.46 9.44
N ALA A 80 -5.95 -5.15 8.70
CA ALA A 80 -5.08 -4.03 8.97
C ALA A 80 -4.51 -3.49 7.66
N ALA A 81 -4.21 -2.21 7.63
CA ALA A 81 -3.53 -1.55 6.53
C ALA A 81 -2.44 -0.63 7.07
N LEU A 82 -1.34 -0.54 6.33
CA LEU A 82 -0.18 0.24 6.68
C LEU A 82 0.11 1.25 5.57
N SER A 83 0.32 2.50 5.94
CA SER A 83 0.77 3.56 5.06
C SER A 83 2.18 3.99 5.42
N ASN A 84 3.09 3.98 4.45
CA ASN A 84 4.45 4.47 4.57
C ASN A 84 4.58 5.84 3.91
N THR A 85 5.27 6.74 4.56
CA THR A 85 5.62 8.05 4.03
C THR A 85 7.12 8.28 4.13
N PHE A 86 7.73 8.69 3.03
CA PHE A 86 9.15 9.01 2.96
C PHE A 86 9.29 10.48 2.57
N GLY A 87 9.79 11.29 3.51
CA GLY A 87 9.92 12.73 3.33
C GLY A 87 11.33 13.17 2.99
N PHE A 88 11.45 14.40 2.49
CA PHE A 88 12.74 15.03 2.25
C PHE A 88 13.59 15.09 3.53
N GLY A 89 14.90 14.88 3.40
CA GLY A 89 15.82 14.86 4.53
C GLY A 89 15.88 13.50 5.23
N GLY A 90 15.31 12.44 4.65
CA GLY A 90 15.37 11.07 5.20
C GLY A 90 14.30 10.77 6.25
N HIS A 91 13.24 11.57 6.32
CA HIS A 91 12.14 11.31 7.23
C HIS A 91 11.31 10.10 6.76
N ASN A 92 11.12 9.15 7.66
CA ASN A 92 10.28 7.98 7.44
C ASN A 92 9.19 7.97 8.51
N ALA A 93 7.95 7.84 8.09
CA ALA A 93 6.80 7.71 9.00
C ALA A 93 5.91 6.57 8.52
N CYS A 94 5.27 5.90 9.47
CA CYS A 94 4.40 4.78 9.21
C CYS A 94 3.16 4.88 10.08
N VAL A 95 1.99 4.67 9.48
CA VAL A 95 0.71 4.60 10.19
C VAL A 95 0.08 3.25 9.93
N ILE A 96 -0.37 2.58 10.98
CA ILE A 96 -1.11 1.33 10.88
C ILE A 96 -2.52 1.56 11.40
N VAL A 97 -3.51 1.18 10.61
CA VAL A 97 -4.91 1.15 10.99
C VAL A 97 -5.42 -0.29 10.94
N LYS A 98 -6.30 -0.64 11.85
CA LYS A 98 -6.92 -1.97 11.87
C LYS A 98 -8.40 -1.89 12.23
N LYS A 99 -9.15 -2.95 11.92
CA LYS A 99 -10.54 -3.06 12.36
C LYS A 99 -10.60 -2.94 13.88
N TYR A 100 -11.52 -2.11 14.35
CA TYR A 100 -11.86 -2.06 15.77
C TYR A 100 -12.64 -3.31 16.13
N VAL A 101 -12.28 -3.90 17.25
CA VAL A 101 -12.97 -5.07 17.83
C VAL A 101 -13.23 -4.74 19.29
N ASP A 102 -14.50 -4.84 19.71
CA ASP A 102 -14.93 -4.65 21.10
C ASP A 102 -14.40 -5.77 22.01
#